data_0dd8bca8259b83199ede1706ba5ab281
#
_entry.id   0dd8bca8259b83199ede1706ba5ab281
#
_cell.length_a   1.000
_cell.length_b   1.000
_cell.length_c   1.000
_cell.angle_alpha   90.00
_cell.angle_beta   90.00
_cell.angle_gamma   90.00
#
_symmetry.space_group_name_H-M   'P 1'
#
loop_
_entity.id
_entity.type
_entity.pdbx_description
1 polymer ?
#
loop_
_entity_poly.entity_id
_entity_poly.type
_entity_poly.pdbx_seq_one_letter_code
_entity_poly.pdbx_strand_id
1 'polypeptide(L)'
;MTDVGQHQMFTSQYLEVNEKTRLYMSGGLGTMGYGFPGAVGAQIGNPDSTVIAISGDGGMQMNIQEFATAVLEELPLILCVFNNTYLGMVRQWQKLFYGKRYSMTDLRAGAATRRGEEHPPKYTPDFVKLAESYGAKGIRVTEKSEMKAAF
;
A
#
# COMPACT_ATOMS: atom_id res chain seq x y z
N MET A 1 2.68 10.61 -2.67
CA MET A 1 3.59 9.85 -1.77
C MET A 1 3.56 8.39 -2.14
N THR A 2 4.69 7.66 -2.16
CA THR A 2 4.66 6.21 -2.27
C THR A 2 5.28 5.53 -1.06
N ASP A 3 4.71 4.40 -0.66
CA ASP A 3 5.37 3.42 0.17
C ASP A 3 6.38 2.61 -0.66
N VAL A 4 7.06 1.64 -0.05
CA VAL A 4 8.13 0.85 -0.67
C VAL A 4 7.62 -0.52 -1.12
N GLY A 5 7.87 -0.85 -2.38
CA GLY A 5 7.46 -2.11 -2.99
C GLY A 5 7.30 -2.02 -4.52
N GLN A 6 6.66 -3.00 -5.14
CA GLN A 6 6.41 -2.98 -6.59
C GLN A 6 5.56 -1.78 -7.02
N HIS A 7 4.59 -1.36 -6.21
CA HIS A 7 3.79 -0.16 -6.45
C HIS A 7 4.67 1.11 -6.54
N GLN A 8 5.73 1.22 -5.73
CA GLN A 8 6.72 2.29 -5.84
C GLN A 8 7.42 2.27 -7.20
N MET A 9 7.87 1.09 -7.63
CA MET A 9 8.55 0.93 -8.93
C MET A 9 7.62 1.34 -10.08
N PHE A 10 6.38 0.87 -10.07
CA PHE A 10 5.40 1.23 -11.10
C PHE A 10 5.06 2.72 -11.07
N THR A 11 4.85 3.30 -9.90
CA THR A 11 4.62 4.74 -9.80
C THR A 11 5.78 5.54 -10.37
N SER A 12 7.02 5.16 -10.05
CA SER A 12 8.22 5.84 -10.56
C SER A 12 8.39 5.70 -12.08
N GLN A 13 7.89 4.60 -12.67
CA GLN A 13 8.00 4.35 -14.10
C GLN A 13 6.90 5.04 -14.91
N TYR A 14 5.71 5.19 -14.37
CA TYR A 14 4.54 5.62 -15.13
C TYR A 14 3.99 6.99 -14.74
N LEU A 15 4.36 7.53 -13.56
CA LEU A 15 3.93 8.86 -13.16
C LEU A 15 4.79 9.94 -13.85
N GLU A 16 4.14 10.80 -14.61
CA GLU A 16 4.78 12.00 -15.15
C GLU A 16 4.90 13.06 -14.04
N VAL A 17 6.12 13.34 -13.61
CA VAL A 17 6.43 14.40 -12.66
C VAL A 17 6.66 15.71 -13.43
N ASN A 18 5.98 16.78 -13.01
CA ASN A 18 6.04 18.09 -13.62
C ASN A 18 5.87 19.19 -12.55
N GLU A 19 5.69 20.44 -12.95
CA GLU A 19 5.51 21.56 -12.00
C GLU A 19 4.30 21.42 -11.08
N LYS A 20 3.26 20.69 -11.51
CA LYS A 20 2.02 20.46 -10.75
C LYS A 20 1.99 19.12 -10.02
N THR A 21 2.84 18.16 -10.42
CA THR A 21 2.85 16.80 -9.88
C THR A 21 4.20 16.49 -9.26
N ARG A 22 4.22 16.19 -7.98
CA ARG A 22 5.44 15.85 -7.23
C ARG A 22 5.34 14.42 -6.69
N LEU A 23 6.46 13.72 -6.72
CA LEU A 23 6.58 12.36 -6.18
C LEU A 23 7.58 12.35 -5.02
N TYR A 24 7.14 11.85 -3.88
CA TYR A 24 7.98 11.64 -2.69
C TYR A 24 7.97 10.18 -2.29
N MET A 25 9.13 9.64 -1.97
CA MET A 25 9.31 8.24 -1.59
C MET A 25 10.55 8.06 -0.71
N SER A 26 10.60 6.98 0.05
CA SER A 26 11.82 6.54 0.74
C SER A 26 12.74 5.82 -0.26
N GLY A 27 13.41 6.57 -1.15
CA GLY A 27 14.25 6.02 -2.22
C GLY A 27 15.63 5.58 -1.75
N GLY A 28 16.15 6.13 -0.67
CA GLY A 28 17.47 5.81 -0.12
C GLY A 28 17.44 4.56 0.76
N LEU A 29 16.72 4.60 1.87
CA LEU A 29 16.65 3.49 2.83
C LEU A 29 15.57 2.46 2.52
N GLY A 30 14.62 2.78 1.65
CA GLY A 30 13.55 1.84 1.28
C GLY A 30 12.66 1.46 2.47
N THR A 31 12.26 2.45 3.27
CA THR A 31 11.50 2.24 4.50
C THR A 31 10.04 1.91 4.18
N MET A 32 9.64 0.67 4.33
CA MET A 32 8.23 0.27 4.28
C MET A 32 7.45 0.89 5.44
N GLY A 33 6.21 1.31 5.16
CA GLY A 33 5.37 2.04 6.12
C GLY A 33 5.56 3.56 6.09
N TYR A 34 6.45 4.08 5.25
CA TYR A 34 6.69 5.51 5.08
C TYR A 34 5.53 6.24 4.37
N GLY A 35 4.89 5.57 3.41
CA GLY A 35 4.00 6.21 2.44
C GLY A 35 2.79 6.88 3.06
N PHE A 36 2.08 6.19 3.95
CA PHE A 36 0.86 6.70 4.55
C PHE A 36 1.12 7.82 5.57
N PRO A 37 1.97 7.65 6.61
CA PRO A 37 2.29 8.74 7.52
C PRO A 37 2.93 9.94 6.81
N GLY A 38 3.75 9.69 5.79
CA GLY A 38 4.31 10.75 4.96
C GLY A 38 3.24 11.54 4.20
N ALA A 39 2.17 10.87 3.74
CA ALA A 39 1.03 11.52 3.09
C ALA A 39 0.20 12.36 4.08
N VAL A 40 0.00 11.87 5.30
CA VAL A 40 -0.64 12.64 6.39
C VAL A 40 0.12 13.95 6.63
N GLY A 41 1.44 13.87 6.82
CA GLY A 41 2.27 15.07 6.98
C GLY A 41 2.28 15.99 5.76
N ALA A 42 2.28 15.41 4.55
CA ALA A 42 2.23 16.18 3.32
C ALA A 42 0.90 16.92 3.15
N GLN A 43 -0.22 16.31 3.53
CA GLN A 43 -1.54 16.95 3.46
C GLN A 43 -1.67 18.10 4.48
N ILE A 44 -1.18 17.91 5.69
CA ILE A 44 -1.15 18.96 6.72
C ILE A 44 -0.30 20.16 6.24
N GLY A 45 0.87 19.87 5.65
CA GLY A 45 1.77 20.91 5.16
C GLY A 45 1.33 21.58 3.85
N ASN A 46 0.38 20.98 3.12
CA ASN A 46 -0.13 21.47 1.84
C ASN A 46 -1.65 21.27 1.75
N PRO A 47 -2.44 22.02 2.52
CA PRO A 47 -3.89 21.78 2.64
C PRO A 47 -4.65 21.97 1.31
N ASP A 48 -4.16 22.81 0.43
CA ASP A 48 -4.79 23.11 -0.87
C ASP A 48 -4.41 22.13 -1.98
N SER A 49 -3.57 21.13 -1.68
CA SER A 49 -3.12 20.14 -2.64
C SER A 49 -3.87 18.81 -2.48
N THR A 50 -4.13 18.12 -3.59
CA THR A 50 -4.59 16.73 -3.53
C THR A 50 -3.41 15.82 -3.24
N VAL A 51 -3.40 15.19 -2.07
CA VAL A 51 -2.37 14.22 -1.68
C VAL A 51 -2.87 12.80 -1.89
N ILE A 52 -2.11 12.03 -2.67
CA ILE A 52 -2.38 10.61 -2.92
C ILE A 52 -1.25 9.79 -2.30
N ALA A 53 -1.61 8.91 -1.36
CA ALA A 53 -0.72 7.88 -0.83
C ALA A 53 -0.89 6.60 -1.65
N ILE A 54 0.21 6.04 -2.15
CA ILE A 54 0.24 4.78 -2.89
C ILE A 54 1.02 3.78 -2.04
N SER A 55 0.34 2.76 -1.53
CA SER A 55 0.92 1.75 -0.64
C SER A 55 0.62 0.34 -1.14
N GLY A 56 1.46 -0.61 -0.76
CA GLY A 56 1.15 -2.03 -0.86
C GLY A 56 0.46 -2.52 0.41
N ASP A 57 -0.18 -3.67 0.32
CA ASP A 57 -0.83 -4.35 1.44
C ASP A 57 0.13 -4.64 2.62
N GLY A 58 1.38 -4.97 2.34
CA GLY A 58 2.41 -5.16 3.37
C GLY A 58 2.84 -3.86 4.06
N GLY A 59 3.10 -2.80 3.27
CA GLY A 59 3.50 -1.49 3.78
C GLY A 59 2.39 -0.82 4.58
N MET A 60 1.14 -0.92 4.10
CA MET A 60 -0.02 -0.36 4.77
C MET A 60 -0.22 -0.91 6.19
N GLN A 61 0.07 -2.20 6.41
CA GLN A 61 -0.07 -2.84 7.72
C GLN A 61 0.95 -2.36 8.75
N MET A 62 2.01 -1.66 8.35
CA MET A 62 3.06 -1.20 9.26
C MET A 62 2.66 0.04 10.07
N ASN A 63 1.80 0.89 9.52
CA ASN A 63 1.37 2.14 10.14
C ASN A 63 -0.15 2.38 9.98
N ILE A 64 -0.96 1.35 10.17
CA ILE A 64 -2.43 1.45 10.06
C ILE A 64 -3.05 2.41 11.08
N GLN A 65 -2.40 2.63 12.23
CA GLN A 65 -2.87 3.52 13.27
C GLN A 65 -2.96 4.97 12.81
N GLU A 66 -2.26 5.36 11.75
CA GLU A 66 -2.32 6.71 11.18
C GLU A 66 -3.68 7.04 10.54
N PHE A 67 -4.55 6.05 10.33
CA PHE A 67 -5.96 6.33 10.03
C PHE A 67 -6.61 7.19 11.11
N ALA A 68 -6.28 6.96 12.39
CA ALA A 68 -6.82 7.77 13.48
C ALA A 68 -6.43 9.24 13.30
N THR A 69 -5.15 9.52 13.00
CA THR A 69 -4.67 10.87 12.74
C THR A 69 -5.38 11.49 11.54
N ALA A 70 -5.42 10.75 10.41
CA ALA A 70 -6.01 11.26 9.17
C ALA A 70 -7.50 11.59 9.32
N VAL A 71 -8.26 10.77 10.03
CA VAL A 71 -9.70 10.97 10.25
C VAL A 71 -9.94 12.07 11.29
N LEU A 72 -9.18 12.08 12.40
CA LEU A 72 -9.32 13.10 13.44
C LEU A 72 -9.04 14.51 12.90
N GLU A 73 -8.05 14.66 12.05
CA GLU A 73 -7.67 15.91 11.41
C GLU A 73 -8.47 16.21 10.12
N GLU A 74 -9.48 15.38 9.82
CA GLU A 74 -10.37 15.53 8.64
C GLU A 74 -9.59 15.72 7.32
N LEU A 75 -8.48 15.01 7.16
CA LEU A 75 -7.59 15.18 6.01
C LEU A 75 -8.20 14.62 4.73
N PRO A 76 -8.33 15.41 3.64
CA PRO A 76 -8.91 14.97 2.38
C PRO A 76 -7.92 14.19 1.51
N LEU A 77 -7.09 13.34 2.11
CA LEU A 77 -6.13 12.55 1.36
C LEU A 77 -6.74 11.27 0.77
N ILE A 78 -6.18 10.81 -0.34
CA ILE A 78 -6.57 9.58 -1.00
C ILE A 78 -5.52 8.51 -0.73
N LEU A 79 -5.93 7.37 -0.16
CA LEU A 79 -5.05 6.23 0.07
C LEU A 79 -5.38 5.10 -0.91
N CYS A 80 -4.45 4.80 -1.82
CA CYS A 80 -4.53 3.69 -2.77
C CYS A 80 -3.73 2.50 -2.26
N VAL A 81 -4.40 1.40 -1.91
CA VAL A 81 -3.75 0.16 -1.46
C VAL A 81 -3.72 -0.86 -2.59
N PHE A 82 -2.52 -1.18 -3.08
CA PHE A 82 -2.30 -2.24 -4.06
C PHE A 82 -2.15 -3.57 -3.33
N ASN A 83 -3.23 -4.33 -3.30
CA ASN A 83 -3.30 -5.60 -2.58
C ASN A 83 -3.04 -6.79 -3.50
N ASN A 84 -1.83 -7.29 -3.50
CA ASN A 84 -1.45 -8.52 -4.20
C ASN A 84 -1.14 -9.69 -3.27
N THR A 85 -1.28 -9.49 -1.97
CA THR A 85 -1.05 -10.48 -0.91
C THR A 85 0.40 -10.95 -0.75
N TYR A 86 1.34 -10.21 -1.29
CA TYR A 86 2.76 -10.55 -1.22
C TYR A 86 3.64 -9.34 -0.91
N LEU A 87 4.79 -9.57 -0.29
CA LEU A 87 5.90 -8.63 -0.33
C LEU A 87 6.53 -8.70 -1.74
N GLY A 88 5.84 -8.04 -2.68
CA GLY A 88 6.01 -8.28 -4.12
C GLY A 88 7.41 -8.00 -4.64
N MET A 89 8.08 -6.92 -4.20
CA MET A 89 9.44 -6.59 -4.63
C MET A 89 10.44 -7.63 -4.14
N VAL A 90 10.37 -8.05 -2.87
CA VAL A 90 11.25 -9.09 -2.30
C VAL A 90 11.02 -10.42 -3.02
N ARG A 91 9.76 -10.78 -3.24
CA ARG A 91 9.40 -11.99 -3.98
C ARG A 91 9.94 -11.98 -5.42
N GLN A 92 9.92 -10.82 -6.08
CA GLN A 92 10.49 -10.64 -7.42
C GLN A 92 11.99 -10.93 -7.42
N TRP A 93 12.73 -10.47 -6.42
CA TRP A 93 14.16 -10.74 -6.28
C TRP A 93 14.44 -12.21 -5.99
N GLN A 94 13.64 -12.85 -5.15
CA GLN A 94 13.73 -14.29 -4.92
C GLN A 94 13.52 -15.08 -6.23
N LYS A 95 12.61 -14.60 -7.10
CA LYS A 95 12.41 -15.21 -8.42
C LYS A 95 13.61 -15.01 -9.34
N LEU A 96 14.17 -13.81 -9.39
CA LEU A 96 15.21 -13.44 -10.35
C LEU A 96 16.59 -13.93 -9.96
N PHE A 97 16.95 -13.84 -8.68
CA PHE A 97 18.32 -14.06 -8.21
C PHE A 97 18.50 -15.30 -7.35
N TYR A 98 17.43 -15.88 -6.82
CA TYR A 98 17.50 -16.99 -5.88
C TYR A 98 16.74 -18.24 -6.35
N GLY A 99 16.67 -18.47 -7.67
CA GLY A 99 16.08 -19.68 -8.25
C GLY A 99 14.64 -19.96 -7.82
N LYS A 100 13.84 -18.90 -7.56
CA LYS A 100 12.46 -19.01 -7.05
C LYS A 100 12.38 -19.59 -5.63
N ARG A 101 13.42 -19.52 -4.85
CA ARG A 101 13.40 -19.92 -3.43
C ARG A 101 12.60 -18.86 -2.62
N TYR A 102 11.28 -19.00 -2.65
CA TYR A 102 10.39 -18.10 -1.93
C TYR A 102 10.43 -18.37 -0.43
N SER A 103 10.64 -17.34 0.36
CA SER A 103 10.67 -17.41 1.82
C SER A 103 10.06 -16.15 2.40
N MET A 104 9.07 -16.33 3.28
CA MET A 104 8.44 -15.27 4.10
C MET A 104 7.90 -14.06 3.32
N THR A 105 7.52 -14.24 2.05
CA THR A 105 7.01 -13.17 1.19
C THR A 105 5.52 -13.33 0.82
N ASP A 106 4.89 -14.41 1.23
CA ASP A 106 3.45 -14.62 1.11
C ASP A 106 2.76 -14.15 2.40
N LEU A 107 1.99 -13.08 2.32
CA LEU A 107 1.29 -12.49 3.47
C LEU A 107 0.08 -13.32 3.93
N ARG A 108 -0.32 -14.33 3.14
CA ARG A 108 -1.36 -15.30 3.50
C ARG A 108 -0.80 -16.51 4.23
N ALA A 109 0.52 -16.69 4.19
CA ALA A 109 1.17 -17.86 4.76
C ALA A 109 1.09 -17.83 6.28
N GLY A 110 0.31 -18.73 6.84
CA GLY A 110 0.07 -18.85 8.27
C GLY A 110 0.51 -20.20 8.84
N ALA A 111 0.08 -20.49 10.06
CA ALA A 111 0.34 -21.74 10.75
C ALA A 111 -0.17 -22.96 9.95
N ALA A 112 -1.33 -22.85 9.31
CA ALA A 112 -1.91 -23.90 8.47
C ALA A 112 -0.99 -24.28 7.30
N THR A 113 -0.43 -23.27 6.60
CA THR A 113 0.55 -23.48 5.53
C THR A 113 1.82 -24.18 6.06
N ARG A 114 2.30 -23.77 7.24
CA ARG A 114 3.47 -24.40 7.87
C ARG A 114 3.22 -25.84 8.31
N ARG A 115 1.98 -26.20 8.63
CA ARG A 115 1.57 -27.58 8.91
C ARG A 115 1.36 -28.45 7.66
N GLY A 116 1.53 -27.87 6.46
CA GLY A 116 1.36 -28.59 5.20
C GLY A 116 -0.10 -28.82 4.81
N GLU A 117 -1.03 -28.03 5.31
CA GLU A 117 -2.43 -28.11 4.89
C GLU A 117 -2.55 -27.79 3.40
N GLU A 118 -3.25 -28.66 2.65
CA GLU A 118 -3.36 -28.56 1.20
C GLU A 118 -4.10 -27.31 0.75
N HIS A 119 -5.09 -26.88 1.52
CA HIS A 119 -5.89 -25.68 1.26
C HIS A 119 -5.98 -24.77 2.51
N PRO A 120 -4.88 -24.12 2.90
CA PRO A 120 -4.92 -23.24 4.06
C PRO A 120 -5.86 -22.06 3.79
N PRO A 121 -6.58 -21.58 4.81
CA PRO A 121 -7.44 -20.41 4.66
C PRO A 121 -6.59 -19.22 4.19
N LYS A 122 -7.03 -18.59 3.11
CA LYS A 122 -6.41 -17.37 2.59
C LYS A 122 -6.80 -16.21 3.48
N TYR A 123 -5.89 -15.79 4.34
CA TYR A 123 -6.09 -14.59 5.15
C TYR A 123 -5.42 -13.39 4.49
N THR A 124 -6.20 -12.35 4.28
CA THR A 124 -5.71 -11.00 4.00
C THR A 124 -6.62 -10.03 4.73
N PRO A 125 -6.09 -8.96 5.33
CA PRO A 125 -6.93 -7.93 5.92
C PRO A 125 -7.91 -7.37 4.87
N ASP A 126 -9.13 -7.14 5.28
CA ASP A 126 -10.10 -6.39 4.48
C ASP A 126 -9.86 -4.89 4.70
N PHE A 127 -9.13 -4.26 3.78
CA PHE A 127 -8.75 -2.86 3.91
C PHE A 127 -9.93 -1.90 3.79
N VAL A 128 -11.04 -2.31 3.14
CA VAL A 128 -12.29 -1.52 3.13
C VAL A 128 -12.89 -1.47 4.53
N LYS A 129 -13.09 -2.63 5.16
CA LYS A 129 -13.59 -2.70 6.54
C LYS A 129 -12.65 -2.03 7.53
N LEU A 130 -11.35 -2.12 7.29
CA LEU A 130 -10.36 -1.42 8.11
C LEU A 130 -10.56 0.09 8.04
N ALA A 131 -10.65 0.67 6.85
CA ALA A 131 -10.90 2.09 6.66
C ALA A 131 -12.22 2.51 7.32
N GLU A 132 -13.30 1.76 7.10
CA GLU A 132 -14.61 2.02 7.70
C GLU A 132 -14.58 1.96 9.24
N SER A 133 -13.81 1.05 9.83
CA SER A 133 -13.67 0.95 11.28
C SER A 133 -13.01 2.18 11.93
N TYR A 134 -12.22 2.92 11.16
CA TYR A 134 -11.65 4.21 11.57
C TYR A 134 -12.53 5.42 11.21
N GLY A 135 -13.65 5.21 10.52
CA GLY A 135 -14.54 6.28 10.06
C GLY A 135 -14.18 6.86 8.68
N ALA A 136 -13.22 6.27 7.98
CA ALA A 136 -12.89 6.64 6.61
C ALA A 136 -13.79 5.89 5.61
N LYS A 137 -13.90 6.43 4.38
CA LYS A 137 -14.61 5.76 3.30
C LYS A 137 -13.71 4.75 2.61
N GLY A 138 -14.14 3.49 2.50
CA GLY A 138 -13.45 2.45 1.77
C GLY A 138 -14.14 2.13 0.43
N ILE A 139 -13.35 2.00 -0.65
CA ILE A 139 -13.84 1.59 -1.97
C ILE A 139 -12.97 0.43 -2.46
N ARG A 140 -13.60 -0.68 -2.86
CA ARG A 140 -12.90 -1.81 -3.47
C ARG A 140 -12.98 -1.68 -4.98
N VAL A 141 -11.83 -1.74 -5.63
CA VAL A 141 -11.69 -1.75 -7.08
C VAL A 141 -11.06 -3.09 -7.49
N THR A 142 -11.75 -3.85 -8.33
CA THR A 142 -11.28 -5.14 -8.83
C THR A 142 -11.06 -5.11 -10.33
N GLU A 143 -11.76 -4.23 -11.03
CA GLU A 143 -11.68 -4.08 -12.47
C GLU A 143 -11.16 -2.69 -12.86
N LYS A 144 -10.37 -2.63 -13.92
CA LYS A 144 -9.82 -1.36 -14.44
C LYS A 144 -10.89 -0.32 -14.78
N SER A 145 -12.05 -0.77 -15.23
CA SER A 145 -13.19 0.09 -15.58
C SER A 145 -13.78 0.85 -14.39
N GLU A 146 -13.60 0.33 -13.16
CA GLU A 146 -14.12 0.91 -11.93
C GLU A 146 -13.25 2.08 -11.41
N MET A 147 -11.98 2.15 -11.86
CA MET A 147 -11.01 3.14 -11.36
C MET A 147 -11.51 4.57 -11.46
N LYS A 148 -12.10 4.95 -12.61
CA LYS A 148 -12.56 6.33 -12.83
C LYS A 148 -13.67 6.76 -11.87
N ALA A 149 -14.51 5.82 -11.45
CA ALA A 149 -15.61 6.09 -10.52
C ALA A 149 -15.15 6.10 -9.05
N ALA A 150 -13.98 5.52 -8.78
CA ALA A 150 -13.42 5.46 -7.43
C ALA A 150 -12.66 6.75 -7.04
N PHE A 151 -12.23 7.56 -8.04
CA PHE A 151 -11.61 8.87 -7.88
C PHE A 151 -12.59 10.00 -8.15
#